data_5a6831aca5492af923229bc6f4250ce3
#
_entry.id   5a6831aca5492af923229bc6f4250ce3
#
_cell.length_a   1.000
_cell.length_b   1.000
_cell.length_c   1.000
_cell.angle_alpha   90.00
_cell.angle_beta   90.00
_cell.angle_gamma   90.00
#
_symmetry.space_group_name_H-M   'P 1'
#
loop_
_entity.id
_entity.type
_entity.pdbx_description
1 polymer ?
#
loop_
_entity_poly.entity_id
_entity_poly.type
_entity_poly.pdbx_seq_one_letter_code
_entity_poly.pdbx_strand_id
1 'polypeptide(L)'
;MLDRYKPLWGKPPALRQSYDAVIIGGGLHGLATAYFLARHQGMQNIAVIEKKYIGFGGAGRNTAIVRANQRTQENVPLYKEALDLWPVLTKELDYNLMFFNCGNLNLLHSEAAMNAARMNIASAQFQGVESHLIDAKTCKEMMPALNIAEDITYPIFGAMYHPPGGIVRHDAVVWGLAKGAAKYGCHIHQQTEVTGINVENGKIVSVDTDRGKINTPRVLLSAGGYSAAISFHMLGIKLPISVLNIQAMVTQPLKPLLNHVISSGAYHAYANQTLKGEIATGAHMDAWPNYTTQTTAYYIRHQAQAITEMLPCLKGVKFMRHWSGLADMTPDMAPIMDGNNLIEGYFMNCGWGYFGFKSCTATGKYMAQFMATGECPEILKPFHLGRYAEHRLLGESAALVTYSPDHYRRAVV
;
A
#
# COMPACT_ATOMS: atom_id res chain seq x y z
N MET A 1 10.54 30.79 12.64
CA MET A 1 11.61 29.83 12.33
C MET A 1 11.23 28.76 11.29
N LEU A 2 9.95 28.49 11.09
CA LEU A 2 9.44 27.48 10.10
C LEU A 2 9.40 27.98 8.64
N ASP A 3 9.58 29.26 8.38
CA ASP A 3 9.50 29.86 7.03
C ASP A 3 10.75 29.59 6.15
N ARG A 4 11.80 28.99 6.70
CA ARG A 4 13.05 28.69 5.98
C ARG A 4 13.04 27.36 5.21
N TYR A 5 12.09 26.47 5.49
CA TYR A 5 11.97 25.19 4.80
C TYR A 5 10.89 25.27 3.73
N LYS A 6 11.30 25.42 2.47
CA LYS A 6 10.39 25.21 1.34
C LYS A 6 10.23 23.72 1.10
N PRO A 7 9.00 23.15 1.10
CA PRO A 7 8.79 21.78 0.69
C PRO A 7 9.31 21.56 -0.74
N LEU A 8 9.74 20.33 -1.06
CA LEU A 8 10.21 19.98 -2.41
C LEU A 8 9.17 20.24 -3.51
N TRP A 9 7.89 20.19 -3.15
CA TRP A 9 6.76 20.49 -4.04
C TRP A 9 6.34 21.98 -4.01
N GLY A 10 7.07 22.83 -3.28
CA GLY A 10 6.74 24.23 -3.13
C GLY A 10 5.59 24.50 -2.14
N LYS A 11 5.36 25.77 -1.84
CA LYS A 11 4.14 26.18 -1.12
C LYS A 11 3.02 26.34 -2.16
N PRO A 12 1.85 25.72 -1.97
CA PRO A 12 0.73 25.96 -2.87
C PRO A 12 0.27 27.43 -2.74
N PRO A 13 -0.33 28.00 -3.79
CA PRO A 13 -1.02 29.27 -3.66
C PRO A 13 -2.18 29.17 -2.68
N ALA A 14 -2.85 30.28 -2.39
CA ALA A 14 -4.08 30.24 -1.60
C ALA A 14 -5.09 29.25 -2.17
N LEU A 15 -5.91 28.67 -1.30
CA LEU A 15 -6.97 27.76 -1.71
C LEU A 15 -7.90 28.48 -2.69
N ARG A 16 -8.10 27.90 -3.87
CA ARG A 16 -8.99 28.46 -4.89
C ARG A 16 -10.44 28.12 -4.58
N GLN A 17 -11.34 28.95 -5.07
CA GLN A 17 -12.79 28.69 -4.97
C GLN A 17 -13.27 27.54 -5.86
N SER A 18 -12.48 27.14 -6.88
CA SER A 18 -12.83 26.03 -7.75
C SER A 18 -11.60 25.28 -8.25
N TYR A 19 -11.77 23.96 -8.44
CA TYR A 19 -10.82 23.05 -9.05
C TYR A 19 -11.54 22.08 -9.99
N ASP A 20 -10.84 21.59 -11.02
CA ASP A 20 -11.38 20.62 -11.95
C ASP A 20 -11.47 19.20 -11.34
N ALA A 21 -10.62 18.96 -10.36
CA ALA A 21 -10.66 17.76 -9.53
C ALA A 21 -10.09 18.05 -8.13
N VAL A 22 -10.71 17.44 -7.11
CA VAL A 22 -10.24 17.44 -5.73
C VAL A 22 -9.94 16.02 -5.31
N ILE A 23 -8.72 15.78 -4.79
CA ILE A 23 -8.27 14.50 -4.27
C ILE A 23 -8.22 14.59 -2.76
N ILE A 24 -9.01 13.80 -2.07
CA ILE A 24 -9.07 13.72 -0.60
C ILE A 24 -8.06 12.67 -0.12
N GLY A 25 -6.96 13.14 0.45
CA GLY A 25 -5.86 12.35 0.98
C GLY A 25 -4.56 12.52 0.20
N GLY A 26 -3.53 13.03 0.88
CA GLY A 26 -2.15 13.21 0.41
C GLY A 26 -1.28 11.98 0.63
N GLY A 27 -1.86 10.78 0.53
CA GLY A 27 -1.15 9.50 0.52
C GLY A 27 -0.62 9.13 -0.87
N LEU A 28 -0.03 7.94 -0.98
CA LEU A 28 0.59 7.47 -2.23
C LEU A 28 -0.39 7.41 -3.39
N HIS A 29 -1.57 6.83 -3.18
CA HIS A 29 -2.57 6.68 -4.25
C HIS A 29 -3.13 8.03 -4.70
N GLY A 30 -3.40 8.94 -3.75
CA GLY A 30 -3.85 10.28 -4.07
C GLY A 30 -2.81 11.09 -4.83
N LEU A 31 -1.56 11.10 -4.37
CA LEU A 31 -0.45 11.81 -5.02
C LEU A 31 -0.08 11.22 -6.38
N ALA A 32 -0.10 9.88 -6.52
CA ALA A 32 0.12 9.23 -7.80
C ALA A 32 -1.00 9.60 -8.79
N THR A 33 -2.27 9.53 -8.37
CA THR A 33 -3.38 9.96 -9.22
C THR A 33 -3.25 11.43 -9.62
N ALA A 34 -2.90 12.33 -8.69
CA ALA A 34 -2.66 13.74 -8.99
C ALA A 34 -1.56 13.94 -10.04
N TYR A 35 -0.43 13.23 -9.88
CA TYR A 35 0.67 13.29 -10.84
C TYR A 35 0.25 12.83 -12.24
N PHE A 36 -0.40 11.67 -12.35
CA PHE A 36 -0.83 11.13 -13.64
C PHE A 36 -1.95 11.95 -14.28
N LEU A 37 -2.88 12.50 -13.49
CA LEU A 37 -3.90 13.45 -13.99
C LEU A 37 -3.24 14.69 -14.60
N ALA A 38 -2.32 15.31 -13.88
CA ALA A 38 -1.68 16.54 -14.35
C ALA A 38 -0.72 16.28 -15.53
N ARG A 39 0.12 15.26 -15.43
CA ARG A 39 1.20 15.01 -16.40
C ARG A 39 0.74 14.23 -17.63
N HIS A 40 -0.05 13.18 -17.44
CA HIS A 40 -0.39 12.24 -18.52
C HIS A 40 -1.79 12.46 -19.09
N GLN A 41 -2.72 12.98 -18.31
CA GLN A 41 -4.06 13.33 -18.79
C GLN A 41 -4.20 14.82 -19.13
N GLY A 42 -3.19 15.64 -18.83
CA GLY A 42 -3.20 17.07 -19.13
C GLY A 42 -4.23 17.87 -18.35
N MET A 43 -4.83 17.30 -17.27
CA MET A 43 -5.80 18.00 -16.45
C MET A 43 -5.09 19.11 -15.67
N GLN A 44 -5.63 20.31 -15.74
CA GLN A 44 -5.14 21.46 -15.01
C GLN A 44 -5.97 21.66 -13.74
N ASN A 45 -5.53 22.56 -12.85
CA ASN A 45 -6.31 23.02 -11.72
C ASN A 45 -6.81 21.87 -10.79
N ILE A 46 -5.86 21.04 -10.33
CA ILE A 46 -6.11 19.91 -9.42
C ILE A 46 -5.70 20.31 -8.00
N ALA A 47 -6.50 19.95 -7.00
CA ALA A 47 -6.13 20.06 -5.59
C ALA A 47 -6.00 18.70 -4.92
N VAL A 48 -4.92 18.50 -4.17
CA VAL A 48 -4.81 17.44 -3.15
C VAL A 48 -5.05 18.10 -1.79
N ILE A 49 -6.04 17.60 -1.06
CA ILE A 49 -6.42 18.10 0.27
C ILE A 49 -6.01 17.05 1.30
N GLU A 50 -5.09 17.42 2.18
CA GLU A 50 -4.53 16.52 3.20
C GLU A 50 -4.73 17.12 4.61
N LYS A 51 -5.40 16.39 5.48
CA LYS A 51 -5.72 16.83 6.85
C LYS A 51 -4.48 17.11 7.70
N LYS A 52 -3.42 16.32 7.53
CA LYS A 52 -2.16 16.46 8.27
C LYS A 52 -1.05 16.93 7.32
N TYR A 53 -0.10 16.07 7.04
CA TYR A 53 0.95 16.29 6.05
C TYR A 53 0.99 15.09 5.08
N ILE A 54 1.47 15.30 3.89
CA ILE A 54 1.52 14.23 2.87
C ILE A 54 2.27 13.01 3.41
N GLY A 55 1.73 11.83 3.14
CA GLY A 55 2.30 10.58 3.63
C GLY A 55 2.02 10.28 5.12
N PHE A 56 1.25 11.08 5.85
CA PHE A 56 1.00 10.86 7.28
C PHE A 56 0.36 9.50 7.58
N GLY A 57 -0.53 9.02 6.73
CA GLY A 57 -1.23 7.73 6.88
C GLY A 57 -0.34 6.52 6.62
N GLY A 58 -0.91 5.48 6.02
CA GLY A 58 -0.21 4.23 5.66
C GLY A 58 1.00 4.44 4.76
N ALA A 59 1.00 5.49 3.95
CA ALA A 59 2.09 5.83 3.04
C ALA A 59 3.44 6.01 3.75
N GLY A 60 3.50 6.70 4.87
CA GLY A 60 4.73 6.92 5.64
C GLY A 60 4.99 5.89 6.75
N ARG A 61 4.14 4.87 6.86
CA ARG A 61 4.20 3.86 7.93
C ARG A 61 4.46 2.44 7.43
N ASN A 62 4.58 2.26 6.12
CA ASN A 62 4.87 0.97 5.51
C ASN A 62 6.37 0.67 5.48
N THR A 63 6.72 -0.56 5.14
CA THR A 63 8.10 -1.06 5.05
C THR A 63 8.63 -1.14 3.62
N ALA A 64 7.88 -0.58 2.68
CA ALA A 64 8.28 -0.27 1.31
C ALA A 64 8.72 -1.47 0.44
N ILE A 65 8.18 -2.65 0.70
CA ILE A 65 8.39 -3.85 -0.11
C ILE A 65 7.53 -3.78 -1.38
N VAL A 66 8.13 -4.01 -2.53
CA VAL A 66 7.47 -4.04 -3.84
C VAL A 66 7.66 -5.40 -4.51
N ARG A 67 6.59 -5.94 -5.08
CA ARG A 67 6.56 -7.23 -5.75
C ARG A 67 5.29 -7.41 -6.57
N ALA A 68 5.29 -8.31 -7.56
CA ALA A 68 4.17 -8.56 -8.47
C ALA A 68 3.54 -9.95 -8.31
N ASN A 69 4.15 -10.86 -7.56
CA ASN A 69 3.70 -12.23 -7.40
C ASN A 69 2.42 -12.34 -6.53
N GLN A 70 1.34 -11.81 -7.05
CA GLN A 70 -0.02 -11.92 -6.50
C GLN A 70 -0.64 -13.27 -6.87
N ARG A 71 -1.82 -13.60 -6.33
CA ARG A 71 -2.46 -14.90 -6.51
C ARG A 71 -3.58 -14.90 -7.53
N THR A 72 -4.34 -13.82 -7.62
CA THR A 72 -5.51 -13.76 -8.51
C THR A 72 -5.16 -13.16 -9.86
N GLN A 73 -5.91 -13.59 -10.87
CA GLN A 73 -5.74 -13.10 -12.24
C GLN A 73 -5.96 -11.60 -12.35
N GLU A 74 -6.85 -11.06 -11.54
CA GLU A 74 -7.22 -9.64 -11.53
C GLU A 74 -6.10 -8.78 -10.96
N ASN A 75 -5.43 -9.27 -9.90
CA ASN A 75 -4.37 -8.51 -9.24
C ASN A 75 -3.03 -8.58 -9.98
N VAL A 76 -2.67 -9.72 -10.55
CA VAL A 76 -1.34 -9.92 -11.16
C VAL A 76 -1.00 -8.86 -12.20
N PRO A 77 -1.85 -8.54 -13.20
CA PRO A 77 -1.54 -7.51 -14.20
C PRO A 77 -1.29 -6.14 -13.58
N LEU A 78 -2.11 -5.75 -12.60
CA LEU A 78 -1.98 -4.46 -11.91
C LEU A 78 -0.66 -4.31 -11.16
N TYR A 79 -0.29 -5.36 -10.42
CA TYR A 79 0.95 -5.33 -9.63
C TYR A 79 2.20 -5.52 -10.48
N LYS A 80 2.08 -6.26 -11.59
CA LYS A 80 3.16 -6.38 -12.58
C LYS A 80 3.48 -5.03 -13.19
N GLU A 81 2.47 -4.33 -13.71
CA GLU A 81 2.67 -3.01 -14.26
C GLU A 81 3.17 -2.01 -13.22
N ALA A 82 2.66 -2.10 -11.99
CA ALA A 82 3.15 -1.26 -10.92
C ALA A 82 4.65 -1.48 -10.66
N LEU A 83 5.11 -2.72 -10.70
CA LEU A 83 6.51 -3.06 -10.50
C LEU A 83 7.38 -2.50 -11.64
N ASP A 84 6.93 -2.63 -12.88
CA ASP A 84 7.61 -2.15 -14.08
C ASP A 84 7.72 -0.60 -14.11
N LEU A 85 6.79 0.09 -13.45
CA LEU A 85 6.78 1.56 -13.40
C LEU A 85 7.80 2.18 -12.41
N TRP A 86 8.34 1.46 -11.43
CA TRP A 86 9.27 2.07 -10.45
C TRP A 86 10.52 2.68 -11.09
N PRO A 87 11.26 1.98 -11.98
CA PRO A 87 12.42 2.58 -12.65
C PRO A 87 12.03 3.68 -13.62
N VAL A 88 10.85 3.59 -14.26
CA VAL A 88 10.33 4.61 -15.17
C VAL A 88 10.05 5.90 -14.42
N LEU A 89 9.30 5.81 -13.31
CA LEU A 89 8.94 6.97 -12.50
C LEU A 89 10.14 7.65 -11.85
N THR A 90 11.18 6.91 -11.48
CA THR A 90 12.44 7.50 -11.00
C THR A 90 13.01 8.48 -12.01
N LYS A 91 12.95 8.14 -13.30
CA LYS A 91 13.42 9.01 -14.40
C LYS A 91 12.45 10.15 -14.69
N GLU A 92 11.15 9.85 -14.82
CA GLU A 92 10.14 10.85 -15.16
C GLU A 92 9.99 11.95 -14.10
N LEU A 93 10.08 11.57 -12.82
CA LEU A 93 9.99 12.51 -11.70
C LEU A 93 11.28 13.32 -11.51
N ASP A 94 12.37 12.93 -12.19
CA ASP A 94 13.71 13.46 -11.90
C ASP A 94 13.97 13.44 -10.38
N TYR A 95 13.71 12.28 -9.77
CA TYR A 95 13.79 12.09 -8.34
C TYR A 95 14.09 10.63 -7.98
N ASN A 96 15.18 10.38 -7.27
CA ASN A 96 15.57 9.03 -6.91
C ASN A 96 14.60 8.43 -5.87
N LEU A 97 13.77 7.48 -6.31
CA LEU A 97 12.83 6.75 -5.45
C LEU A 97 13.53 5.66 -4.62
N MET A 98 14.83 5.48 -4.81
CA MET A 98 15.65 4.46 -4.15
C MET A 98 15.10 3.04 -4.37
N PHE A 99 14.66 2.76 -5.60
CA PHE A 99 14.27 1.40 -5.98
C PHE A 99 15.50 0.51 -6.03
N PHE A 100 15.47 -0.54 -5.21
CA PHE A 100 16.51 -1.55 -5.14
C PHE A 100 15.90 -2.91 -5.40
N ASN A 101 16.18 -3.46 -6.57
CA ASN A 101 15.73 -4.78 -6.98
C ASN A 101 16.61 -5.84 -6.32
N CYS A 102 16.21 -6.32 -5.16
CA CYS A 102 16.94 -7.33 -4.39
C CYS A 102 16.25 -8.69 -4.36
N GLY A 103 15.12 -8.86 -5.02
CA GLY A 103 14.31 -10.07 -4.98
C GLY A 103 13.54 -10.25 -3.65
N ASN A 104 12.56 -11.16 -3.69
CA ASN A 104 11.71 -11.49 -2.56
C ASN A 104 11.63 -13.01 -2.37
N LEU A 105 11.87 -13.49 -1.15
CA LEU A 105 11.72 -14.87 -0.72
C LEU A 105 10.47 -15.00 0.17
N ASN A 106 9.42 -15.64 -0.34
CA ASN A 106 8.28 -16.04 0.48
C ASN A 106 8.56 -17.45 1.04
N LEU A 107 8.94 -17.51 2.31
CA LEU A 107 9.31 -18.75 2.99
C LEU A 107 8.09 -19.69 3.14
N LEU A 108 8.31 -20.97 2.91
CA LEU A 108 7.32 -22.03 2.92
C LEU A 108 7.68 -23.03 4.03
N HIS A 109 6.70 -23.37 4.87
CA HIS A 109 6.94 -24.08 6.12
C HIS A 109 6.25 -25.46 6.19
N SER A 110 5.79 -25.97 5.06
CA SER A 110 5.19 -27.31 4.96
C SER A 110 5.17 -27.78 3.51
N GLU A 111 5.00 -29.08 3.29
CA GLU A 111 4.79 -29.64 1.95
C GLU A 111 3.51 -29.08 1.30
N ALA A 112 2.45 -28.90 2.07
CA ALA A 112 1.21 -28.29 1.57
C ALA A 112 1.46 -26.87 1.06
N ALA A 113 2.28 -26.08 1.76
CA ALA A 113 2.68 -24.74 1.31
C ALA A 113 3.54 -24.82 0.04
N MET A 114 4.46 -25.79 -0.06
CA MET A 114 5.26 -26.01 -1.28
C MET A 114 4.37 -26.38 -2.48
N ASN A 115 3.36 -27.23 -2.29
CA ASN A 115 2.43 -27.61 -3.34
C ASN A 115 1.55 -26.42 -3.79
N ALA A 116 1.03 -25.64 -2.85
CA ALA A 116 0.29 -24.41 -3.16
C ALA A 116 1.17 -23.39 -3.91
N ALA A 117 2.44 -23.28 -3.53
CA ALA A 117 3.38 -22.39 -4.20
C ALA A 117 3.63 -22.79 -5.66
N ARG A 118 3.71 -24.10 -5.99
CA ARG A 118 3.83 -24.58 -7.39
C ARG A 118 2.68 -24.07 -8.24
N MET A 119 1.44 -24.16 -7.75
CA MET A 119 0.26 -23.67 -8.46
C MET A 119 0.29 -22.16 -8.64
N ASN A 120 0.64 -21.42 -7.59
CA ASN A 120 0.73 -19.96 -7.63
C ASN A 120 1.82 -19.48 -8.60
N ILE A 121 2.97 -20.16 -8.61
CA ILE A 121 4.08 -19.87 -9.53
C ILE A 121 3.65 -20.12 -10.98
N ALA A 122 3.02 -21.25 -11.27
CA ALA A 122 2.53 -21.54 -12.62
C ALA A 122 1.52 -20.48 -13.10
N SER A 123 0.58 -20.09 -12.25
CA SER A 123 -0.38 -19.02 -12.56
C SER A 123 0.31 -17.67 -12.78
N ALA A 124 1.28 -17.31 -11.95
CA ALA A 124 2.03 -16.07 -12.10
C ALA A 124 2.87 -16.04 -13.39
N GLN A 125 3.56 -17.14 -13.68
CA GLN A 125 4.37 -17.30 -14.91
C GLN A 125 3.50 -17.22 -16.17
N PHE A 126 2.31 -17.82 -16.15
CA PHE A 126 1.36 -17.71 -17.26
C PHE A 126 0.98 -16.25 -17.56
N GLN A 127 0.98 -15.40 -16.54
CA GLN A 127 0.72 -13.95 -16.67
C GLN A 127 2.01 -13.11 -16.84
N GLY A 128 3.15 -13.76 -17.11
CA GLY A 128 4.43 -13.09 -17.36
C GLY A 128 5.10 -12.53 -16.10
N VAL A 129 4.79 -13.08 -14.91
CA VAL A 129 5.45 -12.74 -13.64
C VAL A 129 6.47 -13.82 -13.29
N GLU A 130 7.75 -13.45 -13.29
CA GLU A 130 8.84 -14.35 -12.95
C GLU A 130 8.78 -14.75 -11.47
N SER A 131 8.72 -16.05 -11.22
CA SER A 131 8.76 -16.65 -9.89
C SER A 131 9.29 -18.08 -9.98
N HIS A 132 10.04 -18.51 -8.97
CA HIS A 132 10.67 -19.82 -8.90
C HIS A 132 10.41 -20.48 -7.56
N LEU A 133 10.27 -21.81 -7.55
CA LEU A 133 10.28 -22.59 -6.32
C LEU A 133 11.71 -23.02 -6.04
N ILE A 134 12.19 -22.73 -4.85
CA ILE A 134 13.53 -23.11 -4.38
C ILE A 134 13.45 -23.88 -3.07
N ASP A 135 14.39 -24.77 -2.81
CA ASP A 135 14.48 -25.54 -1.56
C ASP A 135 15.15 -24.76 -0.42
N ALA A 136 15.12 -25.31 0.77
CA ALA A 136 15.69 -24.71 1.97
C ALA A 136 17.21 -24.47 1.85
N LYS A 137 17.93 -25.40 1.21
CA LYS A 137 19.38 -25.29 1.00
C LYS A 137 19.70 -24.10 0.11
N THR A 138 19.01 -23.97 -0.99
CA THR A 138 19.14 -22.82 -1.91
C THR A 138 18.78 -21.51 -1.19
N CYS A 139 17.71 -21.50 -0.36
CA CYS A 139 17.39 -20.34 0.47
C CYS A 139 18.54 -19.93 1.38
N LYS A 140 19.22 -20.91 2.00
CA LYS A 140 20.38 -20.68 2.88
C LYS A 140 21.59 -20.16 2.11
N GLU A 141 21.84 -20.67 0.91
CA GLU A 141 22.91 -20.19 0.03
C GLU A 141 22.68 -18.73 -0.39
N MET A 142 21.46 -18.39 -0.77
CA MET A 142 21.06 -17.03 -1.13
C MET A 142 21.05 -16.07 0.05
N MET A 143 20.70 -16.55 1.23
CA MET A 143 20.63 -15.78 2.47
C MET A 143 21.30 -16.52 3.63
N PRO A 144 22.63 -16.38 3.78
CA PRO A 144 23.39 -17.09 4.81
C PRO A 144 22.95 -16.83 6.26
N ALA A 145 22.29 -15.70 6.52
CA ALA A 145 21.74 -15.36 7.84
C ALA A 145 20.51 -16.20 8.22
N LEU A 146 19.82 -16.81 7.24
CA LEU A 146 18.57 -17.53 7.45
C LEU A 146 18.80 -18.81 8.27
N ASN A 147 17.96 -19.06 9.26
CA ASN A 147 17.94 -20.28 10.03
C ASN A 147 17.07 -21.33 9.32
N ILE A 148 17.68 -22.43 8.89
CA ILE A 148 16.98 -23.56 8.24
C ILE A 148 17.02 -24.82 9.13
N ALA A 149 17.27 -24.69 10.43
CA ALA A 149 17.26 -25.83 11.36
C ALA A 149 15.85 -26.44 11.44
N GLU A 150 15.79 -27.73 11.70
CA GLU A 150 14.53 -28.49 11.79
C GLU A 150 13.82 -28.29 13.14
N ASP A 151 14.53 -27.83 14.17
CA ASP A 151 14.06 -27.66 15.54
C ASP A 151 13.50 -26.26 15.85
N ILE A 152 13.25 -25.44 14.83
CA ILE A 152 12.58 -24.16 14.98
C ILE A 152 11.05 -24.32 14.93
N THR A 153 10.31 -23.35 15.45
CA THR A 153 8.84 -23.40 15.54
C THR A 153 8.18 -23.73 14.19
N TYR A 154 8.67 -23.15 13.11
CA TYR A 154 8.21 -23.42 11.74
C TYR A 154 9.40 -23.69 10.84
N PRO A 155 9.82 -24.97 10.66
CA PRO A 155 10.91 -25.36 9.77
C PRO A 155 10.70 -24.83 8.35
N ILE A 156 11.79 -24.47 7.66
CA ILE A 156 11.73 -23.92 6.31
C ILE A 156 11.95 -25.07 5.31
N PHE A 157 10.94 -25.37 4.50
CA PHE A 157 10.97 -26.35 3.41
C PHE A 157 11.52 -25.76 2.12
N GLY A 158 11.37 -24.45 1.94
CA GLY A 158 11.82 -23.74 0.75
C GLY A 158 11.22 -22.33 0.70
N ALA A 159 11.25 -21.74 -0.49
CA ALA A 159 10.63 -20.46 -0.74
C ALA A 159 10.07 -20.33 -2.16
N MET A 160 9.08 -19.48 -2.31
CA MET A 160 8.75 -18.90 -3.60
C MET A 160 9.64 -17.67 -3.78
N TYR A 161 10.58 -17.75 -4.71
CA TYR A 161 11.50 -16.67 -5.05
C TYR A 161 10.96 -15.85 -6.22
N HIS A 162 10.89 -14.54 -6.03
CA HIS A 162 10.45 -13.57 -7.04
C HIS A 162 11.60 -12.58 -7.31
N PRO A 163 12.44 -12.83 -8.34
CA PRO A 163 13.62 -12.01 -8.66
C PRO A 163 13.31 -10.52 -8.89
N PRO A 164 12.21 -10.15 -9.62
CA PRO A 164 11.93 -8.74 -9.88
C PRO A 164 11.49 -7.93 -8.67
N GLY A 165 11.17 -8.59 -7.54
CA GLY A 165 10.79 -7.93 -6.31
C GLY A 165 11.92 -7.13 -5.67
N GLY A 166 11.59 -6.26 -4.71
CA GLY A 166 12.59 -5.46 -4.03
C GLY A 166 12.00 -4.48 -3.03
N ILE A 167 12.72 -3.39 -2.81
CA ILE A 167 12.32 -2.31 -1.93
C ILE A 167 12.44 -0.96 -2.63
N VAL A 168 11.66 0.01 -2.17
CA VAL A 168 11.81 1.44 -2.48
C VAL A 168 11.85 2.22 -1.17
N ARG A 169 12.08 3.52 -1.22
CA ARG A 169 11.98 4.37 -0.04
C ARG A 169 10.63 5.08 -0.02
N HIS A 170 9.78 4.75 0.96
CA HIS A 170 8.40 5.23 1.03
C HIS A 170 8.26 6.77 1.07
N ASP A 171 9.10 7.46 1.84
CA ASP A 171 9.12 8.92 1.89
C ASP A 171 9.62 9.54 0.57
N ALA A 172 10.63 8.94 -0.08
CA ALA A 172 11.09 9.38 -1.39
C ALA A 172 9.99 9.27 -2.44
N VAL A 173 9.19 8.20 -2.41
CA VAL A 173 8.03 8.04 -3.31
C VAL A 173 6.98 9.13 -3.07
N VAL A 174 6.61 9.38 -1.81
CA VAL A 174 5.65 10.44 -1.45
C VAL A 174 6.15 11.81 -1.94
N TRP A 175 7.40 12.14 -1.67
CA TRP A 175 7.98 13.43 -2.04
C TRP A 175 8.20 13.57 -3.53
N GLY A 176 8.66 12.51 -4.20
CA GLY A 176 8.83 12.49 -5.66
C GLY A 176 7.51 12.73 -6.40
N LEU A 177 6.46 12.01 -6.00
CA LEU A 177 5.12 12.18 -6.57
C LEU A 177 4.55 13.58 -6.30
N ALA A 178 4.72 14.10 -5.08
CA ALA A 178 4.28 15.44 -4.74
C ALA A 178 5.03 16.51 -5.55
N LYS A 179 6.36 16.40 -5.68
CA LYS A 179 7.19 17.26 -6.54
C LYS A 179 6.71 17.20 -7.98
N GLY A 180 6.49 15.99 -8.51
CA GLY A 180 6.00 15.77 -9.87
C GLY A 180 4.63 16.38 -10.10
N ALA A 181 3.66 16.11 -9.23
CA ALA A 181 2.31 16.67 -9.33
C ALA A 181 2.32 18.20 -9.30
N ALA A 182 3.05 18.79 -8.37
CA ALA A 182 3.16 20.24 -8.24
C ALA A 182 3.85 20.90 -9.45
N LYS A 183 4.87 20.23 -10.04
CA LYS A 183 5.55 20.68 -11.26
C LYS A 183 4.56 20.86 -12.43
N TYR A 184 3.52 20.04 -12.49
CA TYR A 184 2.49 20.10 -13.52
C TYR A 184 1.21 20.83 -13.06
N GLY A 185 1.31 21.69 -12.03
CA GLY A 185 0.25 22.62 -11.64
C GLY A 185 -0.73 22.11 -10.59
N CYS A 186 -0.52 20.94 -10.00
CA CYS A 186 -1.34 20.46 -8.90
C CYS A 186 -1.04 21.25 -7.60
N HIS A 187 -2.07 21.65 -6.87
CA HIS A 187 -1.96 22.32 -5.59
C HIS A 187 -2.09 21.32 -4.44
N ILE A 188 -1.09 21.24 -3.58
CA ILE A 188 -1.09 20.31 -2.43
C ILE A 188 -1.29 21.12 -1.15
N HIS A 189 -2.52 21.06 -0.61
CA HIS A 189 -2.91 21.74 0.61
C HIS A 189 -2.85 20.78 1.80
N GLN A 190 -1.79 20.88 2.57
CA GLN A 190 -1.63 20.19 3.84
C GLN A 190 -2.33 20.91 4.98
N GLN A 191 -2.59 20.22 6.10
CA GLN A 191 -3.30 20.77 7.27
C GLN A 191 -4.64 21.42 6.87
N THR A 192 -5.32 20.76 5.92
CA THR A 192 -6.62 21.18 5.43
C THR A 192 -7.54 19.95 5.45
N GLU A 193 -8.58 20.02 6.25
CA GLU A 193 -9.53 18.92 6.44
C GLU A 193 -10.76 19.11 5.55
N VAL A 194 -11.11 18.08 4.78
CA VAL A 194 -12.42 18.02 4.12
C VAL A 194 -13.46 17.67 5.17
N THR A 195 -14.49 18.50 5.30
CA THR A 195 -15.56 18.36 6.30
C THR A 195 -16.91 18.02 5.69
N GLY A 196 -17.05 18.12 4.35
CA GLY A 196 -18.27 17.78 3.64
C GLY A 196 -18.03 17.55 2.15
N ILE A 197 -18.89 16.74 1.52
CA ILE A 197 -18.96 16.54 0.07
C ILE A 197 -20.40 16.84 -0.34
N ASN A 198 -20.59 17.80 -1.24
CA ASN A 198 -21.90 18.28 -1.64
C ASN A 198 -22.32 17.68 -2.98
N VAL A 199 -23.54 17.16 -3.03
CA VAL A 199 -24.13 16.50 -4.18
C VAL A 199 -25.45 17.20 -4.54
N GLU A 200 -25.62 17.55 -5.80
CA GLU A 200 -26.86 18.07 -6.34
C GLU A 200 -27.27 17.27 -7.58
N ASN A 201 -28.52 16.84 -7.63
CA ASN A 201 -29.04 16.05 -8.76
C ASN A 201 -28.17 14.82 -9.10
N GLY A 202 -27.61 14.14 -8.09
CA GLY A 202 -26.77 12.95 -8.27
C GLY A 202 -25.36 13.23 -8.76
N LYS A 203 -24.90 14.49 -8.74
CA LYS A 203 -23.57 14.90 -9.20
C LYS A 203 -22.80 15.62 -8.10
N ILE A 204 -21.50 15.43 -8.08
CA ILE A 204 -20.60 16.21 -7.23
C ILE A 204 -20.64 17.69 -7.69
N VAL A 205 -20.78 18.62 -6.73
CA VAL A 205 -20.75 20.07 -7.01
C VAL A 205 -19.66 20.79 -6.21
N SER A 206 -19.33 20.31 -5.01
CA SER A 206 -18.29 20.95 -4.19
C SER A 206 -17.86 20.08 -3.02
N VAL A 207 -16.75 20.45 -2.38
CA VAL A 207 -16.33 19.96 -1.08
C VAL A 207 -16.21 21.13 -0.10
N ASP A 208 -16.58 20.90 1.15
CA ASP A 208 -16.35 21.85 2.24
C ASP A 208 -15.06 21.47 2.96
N THR A 209 -14.29 22.47 3.35
CA THR A 209 -13.07 22.28 4.13
C THR A 209 -13.07 23.21 5.33
N ASP A 210 -12.20 22.95 6.32
CA ASP A 210 -11.93 23.85 7.44
C ASP A 210 -11.33 25.20 7.02
N ARG A 211 -11.02 25.38 5.71
CA ARG A 211 -10.47 26.60 5.11
C ARG A 211 -11.36 27.24 4.04
N GLY A 212 -12.57 26.72 3.88
CA GLY A 212 -13.54 27.23 2.92
C GLY A 212 -14.05 26.18 1.94
N LYS A 213 -15.04 26.57 1.16
CA LYS A 213 -15.71 25.74 0.17
C LYS A 213 -14.94 25.75 -1.15
N ILE A 214 -14.87 24.58 -1.80
CA ILE A 214 -14.24 24.36 -3.11
C ILE A 214 -15.28 23.79 -4.06
N ASN A 215 -15.61 24.50 -5.12
CA ASN A 215 -16.44 23.98 -6.20
C ASN A 215 -15.61 23.01 -7.06
N THR A 216 -16.14 21.85 -7.35
CA THR A 216 -15.47 20.85 -8.18
C THR A 216 -16.47 19.84 -8.75
N PRO A 217 -16.33 19.44 -10.02
CA PRO A 217 -17.16 18.36 -10.59
C PRO A 217 -16.62 16.96 -10.30
N ARG A 218 -15.41 16.82 -9.74
CA ARG A 218 -14.77 15.52 -9.51
C ARG A 218 -14.09 15.46 -8.16
N VAL A 219 -14.38 14.38 -7.42
CA VAL A 219 -13.75 14.07 -6.14
C VAL A 219 -13.21 12.65 -6.17
N LEU A 220 -11.94 12.48 -5.81
CA LEU A 220 -11.35 11.18 -5.50
C LEU A 220 -11.22 11.01 -3.99
N LEU A 221 -11.84 9.99 -3.43
CA LEU A 221 -11.60 9.55 -2.06
C LEU A 221 -10.41 8.58 -2.01
N SER A 222 -9.30 9.01 -1.40
CA SER A 222 -8.07 8.22 -1.23
C SER A 222 -7.46 8.42 0.16
N ALA A 223 -8.30 8.33 1.19
CA ALA A 223 -7.96 8.66 2.57
C ALA A 223 -7.50 7.45 3.42
N GLY A 224 -7.16 6.31 2.77
CA GLY A 224 -6.72 5.09 3.44
C GLY A 224 -7.70 4.63 4.50
N GLY A 225 -7.25 4.33 5.71
CA GLY A 225 -8.10 3.83 6.80
C GLY A 225 -9.29 4.73 7.19
N TYR A 226 -9.29 6.00 6.79
CA TYR A 226 -10.42 6.91 7.04
C TYR A 226 -11.47 6.91 5.91
N SER A 227 -11.21 6.23 4.79
CA SER A 227 -12.09 6.29 3.61
C SER A 227 -13.52 5.82 3.91
N ALA A 228 -13.68 4.72 4.67
CA ALA A 228 -15.01 4.22 5.01
C ALA A 228 -15.81 5.22 5.86
N ALA A 229 -15.18 5.82 6.85
CA ALA A 229 -15.83 6.82 7.71
C ALA A 229 -16.22 8.07 6.91
N ILE A 230 -15.32 8.59 6.07
CA ILE A 230 -15.57 9.76 5.23
C ILE A 230 -16.73 9.48 4.26
N SER A 231 -16.68 8.35 3.53
CA SER A 231 -17.74 7.97 2.59
C SER A 231 -19.10 7.84 3.27
N PHE A 232 -19.15 7.22 4.44
CA PHE A 232 -20.40 7.05 5.18
C PHE A 232 -20.94 8.37 5.75
N HIS A 233 -20.11 9.13 6.45
CA HIS A 233 -20.57 10.36 7.12
C HIS A 233 -20.90 11.48 6.16
N MET A 234 -20.22 11.57 5.02
CA MET A 234 -20.42 12.68 4.07
C MET A 234 -21.41 12.34 2.94
N LEU A 235 -21.54 11.07 2.57
CA LEU A 235 -22.35 10.65 1.41
C LEU A 235 -23.35 9.53 1.74
N GLY A 236 -23.36 8.96 2.95
CA GLY A 236 -24.20 7.82 3.30
C GLY A 236 -23.78 6.49 2.65
N ILE A 237 -22.64 6.46 1.93
CA ILE A 237 -22.16 5.27 1.21
C ILE A 237 -21.35 4.40 2.16
N LYS A 238 -21.82 3.17 2.41
CA LYS A 238 -21.12 2.18 3.22
C LYS A 238 -20.08 1.43 2.40
N LEU A 239 -18.83 1.53 2.79
CA LEU A 239 -17.74 0.72 2.24
C LEU A 239 -17.47 -0.46 3.18
N PRO A 240 -17.36 -1.70 2.69
CA PRO A 240 -17.09 -2.88 3.51
C PRO A 240 -15.62 -2.93 3.92
N ILE A 241 -15.19 -1.96 4.69
CA ILE A 241 -13.80 -1.81 5.14
C ILE A 241 -13.75 -1.89 6.66
N SER A 242 -12.95 -2.83 7.17
CA SER A 242 -12.54 -2.92 8.56
C SER A 242 -11.14 -2.35 8.72
N VAL A 243 -10.96 -1.43 9.67
CA VAL A 243 -9.64 -0.82 9.89
C VAL A 243 -8.94 -1.53 11.02
N LEU A 244 -7.76 -2.08 10.73
CA LEU A 244 -6.94 -2.80 11.70
C LEU A 244 -5.61 -2.07 11.92
N ASN A 245 -5.11 -2.15 13.16
CA ASN A 245 -3.77 -1.65 13.48
C ASN A 245 -2.73 -2.70 13.06
N ILE A 246 -1.76 -2.29 12.23
CA ILE A 246 -0.61 -3.09 11.84
C ILE A 246 0.67 -2.44 12.34
N GLN A 247 1.58 -3.24 12.91
CA GLN A 247 2.78 -2.73 13.57
C GLN A 247 4.06 -3.17 12.88
N ALA A 248 5.06 -2.31 12.94
CA ALA A 248 6.37 -2.56 12.39
C ALA A 248 7.46 -1.97 13.28
N MET A 249 8.67 -2.49 13.19
CA MET A 249 9.84 -1.97 13.89
C MET A 249 11.07 -1.91 12.98
N VAL A 250 12.04 -1.13 13.39
CA VAL A 250 13.32 -1.00 12.72
C VAL A 250 14.47 -1.10 13.72
N THR A 251 15.51 -1.85 13.33
CA THR A 251 16.71 -2.03 14.14
C THR A 251 17.67 -0.83 14.02
N GLN A 252 18.70 -0.80 14.86
CA GLN A 252 19.88 0.00 14.58
C GLN A 252 20.49 -0.41 13.23
N PRO A 253 21.24 0.48 12.54
CA PRO A 253 21.96 0.14 11.32
C PRO A 253 22.96 -1.00 11.55
N LEU A 254 22.97 -1.96 10.64
CA LEU A 254 23.87 -3.10 10.60
C LEU A 254 24.66 -3.09 9.30
N LYS A 255 25.77 -3.81 9.26
CA LYS A 255 26.44 -4.14 8.00
C LYS A 255 25.46 -4.91 7.09
N PRO A 256 25.67 -4.93 5.75
CA PRO A 256 24.85 -5.73 4.85
C PRO A 256 24.71 -7.18 5.34
N LEU A 257 23.48 -7.62 5.53
CA LEU A 257 23.13 -8.91 6.12
C LEU A 257 22.04 -9.61 5.29
N LEU A 258 21.01 -8.87 4.86
CA LEU A 258 19.89 -9.41 4.10
C LEU A 258 20.02 -9.00 2.63
N ASN A 259 20.35 -9.97 1.78
CA ASN A 259 20.47 -9.76 0.34
C ASN A 259 19.11 -9.71 -0.36
N HIS A 260 18.06 -10.22 0.29
CA HIS A 260 16.70 -10.33 -0.25
C HIS A 260 15.68 -9.89 0.80
N VAL A 261 14.51 -9.50 0.34
CA VAL A 261 13.34 -9.41 1.22
C VAL A 261 12.92 -10.82 1.60
N ILE A 262 12.63 -11.06 2.88
CA ILE A 262 12.01 -12.30 3.34
C ILE A 262 10.60 -12.03 3.86
N SER A 263 9.71 -12.98 3.66
CA SER A 263 8.39 -13.00 4.28
C SER A 263 7.99 -14.42 4.63
N SER A 264 7.30 -14.59 5.75
CA SER A 264 6.81 -15.87 6.24
C SER A 264 5.37 -15.72 6.70
N GLY A 265 4.47 -16.49 6.08
CA GLY A 265 3.09 -16.56 6.51
C GLY A 265 2.93 -17.25 7.85
N ALA A 266 3.71 -18.32 8.13
CA ALA A 266 3.62 -19.05 9.38
C ALA A 266 4.05 -18.21 10.59
N TYR A 267 5.14 -17.44 10.46
CA TYR A 267 5.57 -16.50 11.49
C TYR A 267 4.80 -15.18 11.49
N HIS A 268 3.94 -14.95 10.49
CA HIS A 268 3.31 -13.63 10.26
C HIS A 268 4.34 -12.49 10.29
N ALA A 269 5.51 -12.71 9.71
CA ALA A 269 6.61 -11.78 9.76
C ALA A 269 7.28 -11.60 8.40
N TYR A 270 7.84 -10.44 8.20
CA TYR A 270 8.70 -10.14 7.06
C TYR A 270 9.87 -9.28 7.51
N ALA A 271 10.95 -9.29 6.74
CA ALA A 271 12.07 -8.40 6.93
C ALA A 271 12.72 -7.99 5.61
N ASN A 272 13.23 -6.77 5.60
CA ASN A 272 14.13 -6.28 4.58
C ASN A 272 15.20 -5.41 5.21
N GLN A 273 16.35 -5.29 4.57
CA GLN A 273 17.38 -4.36 4.99
C GLN A 273 17.35 -3.11 4.14
N THR A 274 17.25 -1.94 4.78
CA THR A 274 17.25 -0.66 4.11
C THR A 274 18.63 -0.33 3.56
N LEU A 275 18.72 0.60 2.61
CA LEU A 275 20.01 1.09 2.09
C LEU A 275 20.89 1.82 3.13
N LYS A 276 20.32 2.14 4.31
CA LYS A 276 21.06 2.69 5.44
C LYS A 276 21.55 1.62 6.42
N GLY A 277 21.18 0.35 6.19
CA GLY A 277 21.59 -0.79 7.00
C GLY A 277 20.60 -1.21 8.07
N GLU A 278 19.54 -0.44 8.36
CA GLU A 278 18.52 -0.88 9.32
C GLU A 278 17.72 -2.04 8.76
N ILE A 279 17.35 -3.00 9.60
CA ILE A 279 16.40 -4.04 9.25
C ILE A 279 15.00 -3.56 9.64
N ALA A 280 14.15 -3.36 8.64
CA ALA A 280 12.73 -3.09 8.81
C ALA A 280 11.97 -4.43 8.84
N THR A 281 11.19 -4.65 9.89
CA THR A 281 10.37 -5.85 10.06
C THR A 281 8.98 -5.47 10.52
N GLY A 282 8.00 -6.27 10.18
CA GLY A 282 6.63 -6.13 10.62
C GLY A 282 5.98 -7.49 10.72
N ALA A 283 4.93 -7.55 11.48
CA ALA A 283 4.13 -8.76 11.66
C ALA A 283 2.79 -8.36 12.28
N HIS A 284 1.90 -9.30 12.36
CA HIS A 284 0.63 -9.23 13.08
C HIS A 284 -0.19 -7.95 12.90
N MET A 285 -1.47 -8.10 12.89
CA MET A 285 -2.46 -7.05 13.00
C MET A 285 -3.24 -7.25 14.30
N ASP A 286 -3.82 -6.17 14.82
CA ASP A 286 -4.78 -6.31 15.90
C ASP A 286 -5.93 -7.23 15.48
N ALA A 287 -6.42 -8.03 16.43
CA ALA A 287 -7.54 -8.94 16.16
C ALA A 287 -8.89 -8.19 16.00
N TRP A 288 -8.95 -6.93 16.42
CA TRP A 288 -10.16 -6.13 16.48
C TRP A 288 -10.03 -4.85 15.65
N PRO A 289 -11.07 -4.47 14.91
CA PRO A 289 -11.10 -3.19 14.20
C PRO A 289 -10.92 -2.01 15.17
N ASN A 290 -9.99 -1.12 14.83
CA ASN A 290 -9.75 0.10 15.61
C ASN A 290 -9.01 1.15 14.77
N TYR A 291 -9.00 2.39 15.25
CA TYR A 291 -8.30 3.52 14.63
C TYR A 291 -7.06 3.96 15.41
N THR A 292 -6.59 3.16 16.38
CA THR A 292 -5.38 3.50 17.12
C THR A 292 -4.15 3.43 16.25
N THR A 293 -3.21 4.33 16.48
CA THR A 293 -1.86 4.30 15.90
C THR A 293 -0.82 4.08 16.99
N GLN A 294 -1.23 3.57 18.14
CA GLN A 294 -0.33 3.21 19.23
C GLN A 294 0.19 1.79 19.05
N THR A 295 1.39 1.55 19.52
CA THR A 295 2.05 0.26 19.53
C THR A 295 1.90 -0.44 20.86
N THR A 296 2.06 -1.76 20.89
CA THR A 296 1.91 -2.57 22.09
C THR A 296 3.13 -3.44 22.37
N ALA A 297 3.43 -3.67 23.65
CA ALA A 297 4.52 -4.56 24.07
C ALA A 297 4.29 -6.01 23.62
N TYR A 298 3.03 -6.41 23.46
CA TYR A 298 2.67 -7.73 22.95
C TYR A 298 3.27 -7.95 21.54
N TYR A 299 3.06 -7.02 20.64
CA TYR A 299 3.59 -7.12 19.27
C TYR A 299 5.10 -7.04 19.21
N ILE A 300 5.73 -6.22 20.04
CA ILE A 300 7.20 -6.18 20.13
C ILE A 300 7.76 -7.56 20.42
N ARG A 301 7.19 -8.29 21.40
CA ARG A 301 7.66 -9.64 21.73
C ARG A 301 7.47 -10.61 20.58
N HIS A 302 6.28 -10.64 19.98
CA HIS A 302 5.99 -11.55 18.87
C HIS A 302 6.87 -11.30 17.66
N GLN A 303 7.08 -10.04 17.29
CA GLN A 303 7.97 -9.68 16.20
C GLN A 303 9.43 -10.06 16.51
N ALA A 304 9.90 -9.75 17.72
CA ALA A 304 11.25 -10.09 18.15
C ALA A 304 11.47 -11.62 18.14
N GLN A 305 10.51 -12.39 18.64
CA GLN A 305 10.58 -13.85 18.60
C GLN A 305 10.61 -14.37 17.16
N ALA A 306 9.65 -13.99 16.33
CA ALA A 306 9.58 -14.45 14.96
C ALA A 306 10.84 -14.13 14.17
N ILE A 307 11.34 -12.89 14.27
CA ILE A 307 12.50 -12.47 13.49
C ILE A 307 13.80 -13.11 14.00
N THR A 308 13.95 -13.32 15.30
CA THR A 308 15.16 -13.94 15.87
C THR A 308 15.18 -15.47 15.74
N GLU A 309 14.04 -16.10 15.51
CA GLU A 309 14.01 -17.52 15.09
C GLU A 309 14.45 -17.67 13.63
N MET A 310 13.93 -16.85 12.73
CA MET A 310 14.32 -16.87 11.31
C MET A 310 15.76 -16.37 11.10
N LEU A 311 16.20 -15.39 11.88
CA LEU A 311 17.50 -14.72 11.76
C LEU A 311 18.17 -14.64 13.14
N PRO A 312 18.79 -15.74 13.66
CA PRO A 312 19.36 -15.80 15.00
C PRO A 312 20.45 -14.76 15.26
N CYS A 313 21.14 -14.30 14.23
CA CYS A 313 22.14 -13.25 14.31
C CYS A 313 21.58 -11.90 14.78
N LEU A 314 20.26 -11.72 14.81
CA LEU A 314 19.61 -10.51 15.34
C LEU A 314 19.35 -10.57 16.85
N LYS A 315 19.65 -11.68 17.52
CA LYS A 315 19.60 -11.76 18.99
C LYS A 315 20.54 -10.72 19.59
N GLY A 316 19.99 -9.85 20.47
CA GLY A 316 20.74 -8.77 21.09
C GLY A 316 20.88 -7.48 20.27
N VAL A 317 20.43 -7.46 19.01
CA VAL A 317 20.37 -6.23 18.21
C VAL A 317 19.27 -5.31 18.76
N LYS A 318 19.60 -4.05 18.94
CA LYS A 318 18.64 -3.05 19.44
C LYS A 318 17.71 -2.60 18.32
N PHE A 319 16.41 -2.51 18.59
CA PHE A 319 15.50 -1.78 17.72
C PHE A 319 15.44 -0.30 18.13
N MET A 320 15.39 0.58 17.14
CA MET A 320 15.43 2.02 17.33
C MET A 320 14.03 2.64 17.38
N ARG A 321 13.09 2.02 16.69
CA ARG A 321 11.73 2.53 16.57
C ARG A 321 10.73 1.40 16.37
N HIS A 322 9.58 1.55 17.02
CA HIS A 322 8.39 0.76 16.80
C HIS A 322 7.24 1.72 16.48
N TRP A 323 6.46 1.41 15.45
CA TRP A 323 5.35 2.24 15.03
C TRP A 323 4.20 1.39 14.52
N SER A 324 3.04 2.02 14.34
CA SER A 324 1.87 1.36 13.79
C SER A 324 1.20 2.21 12.70
N GLY A 325 0.43 1.55 11.85
CA GLY A 325 -0.38 2.15 10.81
C GLY A 325 -1.75 1.50 10.74
N LEU A 326 -2.66 2.15 10.03
CA LEU A 326 -4.00 1.65 9.79
C LEU A 326 -4.03 0.90 8.46
N ALA A 327 -4.47 -0.37 8.52
CA ALA A 327 -4.74 -1.21 7.36
C ALA A 327 -6.25 -1.22 7.10
N ASP A 328 -6.69 -0.71 5.98
CA ASP A 328 -8.08 -0.62 5.53
C ASP A 328 -8.48 -1.91 4.81
N MET A 329 -8.83 -2.95 5.60
CA MET A 329 -9.07 -4.30 5.12
C MET A 329 -10.48 -4.45 4.55
N THR A 330 -10.56 -4.97 3.32
CA THR A 330 -11.80 -5.41 2.68
C THR A 330 -12.04 -6.90 2.93
N PRO A 331 -13.27 -7.42 2.80
CA PRO A 331 -13.58 -8.83 3.04
C PRO A 331 -12.80 -9.80 2.15
N ASP A 332 -12.46 -9.39 0.93
CA ASP A 332 -11.72 -10.18 -0.06
C ASP A 332 -10.25 -9.78 -0.20
N MET A 333 -9.77 -8.88 0.66
CA MET A 333 -8.40 -8.35 0.65
C MET A 333 -7.99 -7.65 -0.66
N ALA A 334 -8.93 -7.33 -1.51
CA ALA A 334 -8.71 -6.59 -2.74
C ALA A 334 -9.23 -5.14 -2.59
N PRO A 335 -8.58 -4.16 -3.23
CA PRO A 335 -8.97 -2.76 -3.10
C PRO A 335 -10.33 -2.45 -3.70
N ILE A 336 -10.85 -1.27 -3.40
CA ILE A 336 -12.00 -0.67 -4.06
C ILE A 336 -11.49 0.45 -4.95
N MET A 337 -11.60 0.27 -6.26
CA MET A 337 -11.30 1.27 -7.28
C MET A 337 -12.54 1.42 -8.16
N ASP A 338 -13.31 2.45 -7.90
CA ASP A 338 -14.63 2.64 -8.52
C ASP A 338 -14.93 4.12 -8.72
N GLY A 339 -15.95 4.45 -9.50
CA GLY A 339 -16.37 5.82 -9.70
C GLY A 339 -17.54 5.97 -10.65
N ASN A 340 -18.20 7.13 -10.60
CA ASN A 340 -19.31 7.58 -11.44
C ASN A 340 -20.62 6.77 -11.32
N ASN A 341 -20.61 5.58 -10.76
CA ASN A 341 -21.76 4.69 -10.75
C ASN A 341 -22.84 5.07 -9.72
N LEU A 342 -22.41 5.55 -8.56
CA LEU A 342 -23.29 5.93 -7.46
C LEU A 342 -23.62 7.43 -7.49
N ILE A 343 -22.62 8.25 -7.72
CA ILE A 343 -22.70 9.70 -7.81
C ILE A 343 -21.77 10.13 -8.93
N GLU A 344 -22.27 10.86 -9.90
CA GLU A 344 -21.47 11.38 -11.01
C GLU A 344 -20.35 12.30 -10.46
N GLY A 345 -19.12 12.03 -10.86
CA GLY A 345 -17.93 12.75 -10.39
C GLY A 345 -17.34 12.26 -9.07
N TYR A 346 -17.90 11.23 -8.44
CA TYR A 346 -17.32 10.62 -7.24
C TYR A 346 -16.52 9.37 -7.58
N PHE A 347 -15.25 9.35 -7.18
CA PHE A 347 -14.31 8.25 -7.40
C PHE A 347 -13.72 7.77 -6.08
N MET A 348 -13.38 6.49 -6.01
CA MET A 348 -12.82 5.84 -4.82
C MET A 348 -11.55 5.06 -5.17
N ASN A 349 -10.52 5.19 -4.35
CA ASN A 349 -9.30 4.39 -4.40
C ASN A 349 -8.84 4.10 -2.96
N CYS A 350 -9.37 3.04 -2.38
CA CYS A 350 -9.22 2.70 -0.96
C CYS A 350 -9.37 1.20 -0.71
N GLY A 351 -9.34 0.76 0.56
CA GLY A 351 -9.47 -0.65 0.91
C GLY A 351 -8.23 -1.48 0.58
N TRP A 352 -7.06 -0.89 0.69
CA TRP A 352 -5.80 -1.49 0.27
C TRP A 352 -5.19 -2.45 1.28
N GLY A 353 -5.70 -2.45 2.50
CA GLY A 353 -5.13 -3.24 3.58
C GLY A 353 -3.64 -2.93 3.78
N TYR A 354 -2.81 -3.94 3.61
CA TYR A 354 -1.34 -3.82 3.66
C TYR A 354 -0.66 -4.03 2.29
N PHE A 355 -1.43 -4.02 1.20
CA PHE A 355 -0.91 -4.26 -0.16
C PHE A 355 -0.75 -3.00 -1.01
N GLY A 356 -1.31 -1.87 -0.59
CA GLY A 356 -1.45 -0.67 -1.40
C GLY A 356 -0.14 -0.02 -1.85
N PHE A 357 0.91 -0.09 -1.03
CA PHE A 357 2.18 0.58 -1.36
C PHE A 357 2.71 0.15 -2.72
N LYS A 358 2.80 -1.14 -2.97
CA LYS A 358 3.45 -1.71 -4.15
C LYS A 358 2.70 -1.49 -5.46
N SER A 359 1.40 -1.15 -5.40
CA SER A 359 0.52 -0.93 -6.55
C SER A 359 0.27 0.55 -6.89
N CYS A 360 0.70 1.49 -6.03
CA CYS A 360 0.29 2.89 -6.12
C CYS A 360 0.65 3.55 -7.47
N THR A 361 1.70 3.10 -8.14
CA THR A 361 2.13 3.60 -9.44
C THR A 361 1.11 3.30 -10.54
N ALA A 362 0.75 2.03 -10.73
CA ALA A 362 -0.24 1.62 -11.71
C ALA A 362 -1.65 2.11 -11.35
N THR A 363 -2.04 2.00 -10.07
CA THR A 363 -3.37 2.46 -9.67
C THR A 363 -3.54 3.96 -9.82
N GLY A 364 -2.50 4.74 -9.53
CA GLY A 364 -2.51 6.19 -9.80
C GLY A 364 -2.71 6.50 -11.28
N LYS A 365 -2.02 5.77 -12.16
CA LYS A 365 -2.15 5.89 -13.63
C LYS A 365 -3.59 5.62 -14.10
N TYR A 366 -4.14 4.48 -13.73
CA TYR A 366 -5.47 4.08 -14.19
C TYR A 366 -6.62 4.85 -13.55
N MET A 367 -6.50 5.22 -12.27
CA MET A 367 -7.48 6.11 -11.63
C MET A 367 -7.46 7.51 -12.27
N ALA A 368 -6.29 8.01 -12.65
CA ALA A 368 -6.18 9.26 -13.39
C ALA A 368 -6.88 9.19 -14.75
N GLN A 369 -6.69 8.11 -15.50
CA GLN A 369 -7.40 7.87 -16.76
C GLN A 369 -8.92 7.82 -16.53
N PHE A 370 -9.38 7.05 -15.52
CA PHE A 370 -10.79 6.94 -15.19
C PHE A 370 -11.41 8.31 -14.84
N MET A 371 -10.75 9.10 -14.00
CA MET A 371 -11.22 10.43 -13.63
C MET A 371 -11.25 11.40 -14.81
N ALA A 372 -10.31 11.30 -15.73
CA ALA A 372 -10.24 12.20 -16.89
C ALA A 372 -11.31 11.88 -17.93
N THR A 373 -11.50 10.60 -18.26
CA THR A 373 -12.40 10.15 -19.33
C THR A 373 -13.82 9.85 -18.86
N GLY A 374 -14.01 9.52 -17.58
CA GLY A 374 -15.26 8.99 -17.04
C GLY A 374 -15.50 7.50 -17.36
N GLU A 375 -14.60 6.86 -18.12
CA GLU A 375 -14.68 5.45 -18.50
C GLU A 375 -13.74 4.59 -17.66
N CYS A 376 -14.28 3.54 -17.03
CA CYS A 376 -13.49 2.63 -16.20
C CYS A 376 -12.55 1.78 -17.07
N PRO A 377 -11.23 1.88 -16.91
CA PRO A 377 -10.26 1.03 -17.59
C PRO A 377 -10.48 -0.45 -17.27
N GLU A 378 -10.26 -1.34 -18.26
CA GLU A 378 -10.49 -2.79 -18.12
C GLU A 378 -9.80 -3.38 -16.87
N ILE A 379 -8.56 -2.95 -16.61
CA ILE A 379 -7.77 -3.43 -15.48
C ILE A 379 -8.36 -3.06 -14.11
N LEU A 380 -9.20 -2.04 -14.04
CA LEU A 380 -9.87 -1.61 -12.80
C LEU A 380 -11.26 -2.25 -12.62
N LYS A 381 -11.90 -2.73 -13.68
CA LYS A 381 -13.26 -3.26 -13.64
C LYS A 381 -13.50 -4.31 -12.55
N PRO A 382 -12.58 -5.27 -12.28
CA PRO A 382 -12.79 -6.24 -11.22
C PRO A 382 -12.93 -5.65 -9.81
N PHE A 383 -12.38 -4.44 -9.60
CA PHE A 383 -12.26 -3.83 -8.27
C PHE A 383 -13.42 -2.89 -7.90
N HIS A 384 -14.51 -2.92 -8.66
CA HIS A 384 -15.69 -2.09 -8.41
C HIS A 384 -16.38 -2.45 -7.08
N LEU A 385 -17.05 -1.49 -6.47
CA LEU A 385 -17.73 -1.67 -5.18
C LEU A 385 -18.88 -2.68 -5.27
N GLY A 386 -19.61 -2.72 -6.39
CA GLY A 386 -20.73 -3.61 -6.62
C GLY A 386 -20.41 -5.10 -6.53
N ARG A 387 -19.13 -5.50 -6.68
CA ARG A 387 -18.71 -6.92 -6.61
C ARG A 387 -19.11 -7.62 -5.30
N TYR A 388 -19.25 -6.88 -4.20
CA TYR A 388 -19.70 -7.46 -2.93
C TYR A 388 -21.17 -7.84 -2.95
N ALA A 389 -22.02 -7.03 -3.55
CA ALA A 389 -23.45 -7.34 -3.75
C ALA A 389 -23.65 -8.42 -4.80
N GLU A 390 -22.77 -8.53 -5.78
CA GLU A 390 -22.77 -9.54 -6.84
C GLU A 390 -22.13 -10.86 -6.41
N HIS A 391 -21.61 -10.96 -5.18
CA HIS A 391 -20.86 -12.12 -4.66
C HIS A 391 -19.64 -12.51 -5.52
N ARG A 392 -19.00 -11.54 -6.18
CA ARG A 392 -17.79 -11.69 -7.01
C ARG A 392 -16.52 -11.29 -6.27
N LEU A 393 -16.27 -11.95 -5.15
CA LEU A 393 -15.10 -11.66 -4.31
C LEU A 393 -13.82 -12.12 -5.01
N LEU A 394 -12.77 -11.30 -4.96
CA LEU A 394 -11.50 -11.58 -5.62
C LEU A 394 -10.60 -12.52 -4.82
N GLY A 395 -10.77 -12.58 -3.50
CA GLY A 395 -10.07 -13.55 -2.64
C GLY A 395 -8.55 -13.40 -2.61
N GLU A 396 -8.02 -12.20 -2.80
CA GLU A 396 -6.57 -11.98 -2.80
C GLU A 396 -6.00 -12.13 -1.39
N SER A 397 -5.03 -13.00 -1.26
CA SER A 397 -4.18 -13.09 -0.08
C SER A 397 -2.72 -13.18 -0.54
N ALA A 398 -2.11 -12.04 -0.79
CA ALA A 398 -0.73 -11.97 -1.25
C ALA A 398 0.30 -12.34 -0.18
N ALA A 399 -0.04 -12.25 1.09
CA ALA A 399 0.68 -13.01 2.11
C ALA A 399 0.10 -14.42 2.10
N LEU A 400 0.92 -15.43 2.18
CA LEU A 400 0.50 -16.81 2.49
C LEU A 400 -0.04 -16.89 3.94
N VAL A 401 -0.65 -15.82 4.39
CA VAL A 401 -1.37 -15.75 5.66
C VAL A 401 -2.69 -16.47 5.40
N THR A 402 -2.70 -17.76 5.64
CA THR A 402 -3.94 -18.42 5.97
C THR A 402 -4.43 -17.77 7.25
N TYR A 403 -5.29 -16.77 7.14
CA TYR A 403 -6.11 -16.43 8.30
C TYR A 403 -6.80 -17.72 8.70
N SER A 404 -6.45 -18.22 9.87
CA SER A 404 -7.21 -19.32 10.45
C SER A 404 -8.67 -18.86 10.48
N PRO A 405 -9.63 -19.72 10.04
CA PRO A 405 -11.06 -19.41 10.20
C PRO A 405 -11.43 -18.98 11.62
N ASP A 406 -10.64 -19.39 12.62
CA ASP A 406 -10.80 -18.99 14.01
C ASP A 406 -10.51 -17.49 14.27
N HIS A 407 -9.69 -16.84 13.48
CA HIS A 407 -9.50 -15.38 13.57
C HIS A 407 -10.74 -14.61 13.10
N TYR A 408 -11.44 -15.09 12.08
CA TYR A 408 -12.69 -14.50 11.61
C TYR A 408 -13.86 -14.83 12.55
N ARG A 409 -13.92 -16.03 13.12
CA ARG A 409 -14.98 -16.41 14.07
C ARG A 409 -14.93 -15.60 15.37
N ARG A 410 -13.75 -15.17 15.80
CA ARG A 410 -13.58 -14.31 16.99
C ARG A 410 -13.85 -12.83 16.72
N ALA A 411 -13.88 -12.41 15.47
CA ALA A 411 -14.16 -11.02 15.08
C ALA A 411 -15.64 -10.76 14.75
N VAL A 412 -16.49 -11.78 14.72
CA VAL A 412 -17.90 -11.71 14.29
C VAL A 412 -18.88 -12.11 15.43
N VAL A 413 -18.38 -12.41 16.63
CA VAL A 413 -19.23 -12.68 17.82
C VAL A 413 -19.14 -11.51 18.80
#